data_0bc0841b3c04f233c1ff832f2755a578
#
_entry.id   0bc0841b3c04f233c1ff832f2755a578
#
_cell.length_a   1.000
_cell.length_b   1.000
_cell.length_c   1.000
_cell.angle_alpha   90.00
_cell.angle_beta   90.00
_cell.angle_gamma   90.00
#
_symmetry.space_group_name_H-M   'P 1'
#
loop_
_entity.id
_entity.type
_entity.pdbx_description
1 polymer ?
#
loop_
_entity_poly.entity_id
_entity_poly.type
_entity_poly.pdbx_seq_one_letter_code
_entity_poly.pdbx_strand_id
1 'polypeptide(L)'
;MNSEHDGENMSDESKAFKFGLNAIEKSEPLIADFIRGELDNQRNQLKLIASENYASPAVLLAMGNWFSDKYAEGTSGHRFYAGCEFVDKVETLASDHAKELFGAEYAYVQPHSGIDANLVAFWSLLAYRIEAPFLKSHESKHVNDLSDEDWAVLRKAFGEQRMIGMSLDAGGHLTHGFRPNISGKLFYQR
;
A
#
# COMPACT_ATOMS: atom_id res chain seq x y z
N MET A 1 -16.23 -43.22 1.33
CA MET A 1 -15.81 -43.49 -0.04
C MET A 1 -16.37 -42.42 -0.91
N ASN A 2 -15.60 -41.39 -1.25
CA ASN A 2 -15.79 -40.38 -2.32
C ASN A 2 -14.81 -39.21 -2.08
N SER A 3 -13.50 -39.44 -2.06
CA SER A 3 -12.50 -38.37 -1.93
C SER A 3 -11.41 -38.42 -3.01
N GLU A 4 -11.53 -39.25 -4.03
CA GLU A 4 -10.50 -39.39 -5.06
C GLU A 4 -10.84 -38.75 -6.42
N HIS A 5 -12.07 -38.27 -6.64
CA HIS A 5 -12.47 -37.69 -7.94
C HIS A 5 -12.39 -36.16 -8.03
N ASP A 6 -12.16 -35.44 -6.92
CA ASP A 6 -12.10 -33.97 -6.95
C ASP A 6 -10.72 -33.40 -7.38
N GLY A 7 -9.72 -34.25 -7.61
CA GLY A 7 -8.36 -33.80 -7.93
C GLY A 7 -8.05 -33.56 -9.42
N GLU A 8 -8.82 -34.15 -10.33
CA GLU A 8 -8.44 -34.19 -11.76
C GLU A 8 -8.83 -32.96 -12.58
N ASN A 9 -9.63 -32.03 -12.06
CA ASN A 9 -10.11 -30.85 -12.79
C ASN A 9 -9.73 -29.48 -12.16
N MET A 10 -8.81 -29.47 -11.21
CA MET A 10 -8.35 -28.21 -10.60
C MET A 10 -7.28 -27.54 -11.46
N SER A 11 -7.34 -26.23 -11.63
CA SER A 11 -6.27 -25.44 -12.25
C SER A 11 -4.95 -25.58 -11.45
N ASP A 12 -3.81 -25.36 -12.09
CA ASP A 12 -2.50 -25.47 -11.43
C ASP A 12 -2.35 -24.43 -10.31
N GLU A 13 -2.95 -23.24 -10.45
CA GLU A 13 -2.99 -22.23 -9.39
C GLU A 13 -3.78 -22.73 -8.16
N SER A 14 -4.90 -23.40 -8.37
CA SER A 14 -5.69 -23.98 -7.29
C SER A 14 -4.94 -25.11 -6.56
N LYS A 15 -4.16 -25.91 -7.29
CA LYS A 15 -3.29 -26.93 -6.69
C LYS A 15 -2.17 -26.31 -5.86
N ALA A 16 -1.52 -25.25 -6.36
CA ALA A 16 -0.46 -24.54 -5.65
C ALA A 16 -0.97 -23.91 -4.35
N PHE A 17 -2.16 -23.29 -4.38
CA PHE A 17 -2.80 -22.74 -3.19
C PHE A 17 -3.14 -23.83 -2.16
N LYS A 18 -3.70 -24.95 -2.59
CA LYS A 18 -3.99 -26.11 -1.72
C LYS A 18 -2.71 -26.66 -1.07
N PHE A 19 -1.61 -26.74 -1.83
CA PHE A 19 -0.33 -27.16 -1.30
C PHE A 19 0.18 -26.21 -0.22
N GLY A 20 0.12 -24.90 -0.45
CA GLY A 20 0.48 -23.88 0.53
C GLY A 20 -0.37 -23.95 1.81
N LEU A 21 -1.68 -24.11 1.66
CA LEU A 21 -2.60 -24.27 2.80
C LEU A 21 -2.27 -25.54 3.63
N ASN A 22 -1.94 -26.64 2.99
CA ASN A 22 -1.49 -27.87 3.67
C ASN A 22 -0.17 -27.68 4.43
N ALA A 23 0.74 -26.83 3.92
CA ALA A 23 1.97 -26.50 4.64
C ALA A 23 1.68 -25.65 5.89
N ILE A 24 0.77 -24.69 5.80
CA ILE A 24 0.29 -23.91 6.94
C ILE A 24 -0.35 -24.83 7.99
N GLU A 25 -1.21 -25.76 7.57
CA GLU A 25 -1.90 -26.69 8.46
C GLU A 25 -0.92 -27.57 9.27
N LYS A 26 0.20 -27.96 8.68
CA LYS A 26 1.24 -28.71 9.40
C LYS A 26 1.99 -27.88 10.44
N SER A 27 2.09 -26.57 10.24
CA SER A 27 2.79 -25.67 11.14
C SER A 27 1.87 -25.10 12.20
N GLU A 28 0.68 -24.68 11.83
CA GLU A 28 -0.33 -24.09 12.72
C GLU A 28 -1.75 -24.41 12.16
N PRO A 29 -2.37 -25.49 12.63
CA PRO A 29 -3.67 -25.95 12.14
C PRO A 29 -4.78 -24.90 12.25
N LEU A 30 -4.79 -24.10 13.33
CA LEU A 30 -5.82 -23.09 13.56
C LEU A 30 -5.81 -22.01 12.49
N ILE A 31 -4.64 -21.61 12.00
CA ILE A 31 -4.54 -20.63 10.91
C ILE A 31 -5.13 -21.20 9.63
N ALA A 32 -4.85 -22.48 9.31
CA ALA A 32 -5.45 -23.13 8.15
C ALA A 32 -6.99 -23.20 8.26
N ASP A 33 -7.52 -23.50 9.45
CA ASP A 33 -8.96 -23.52 9.71
C ASP A 33 -9.60 -22.13 9.56
N PHE A 34 -8.95 -21.08 10.05
CA PHE A 34 -9.45 -19.71 9.87
C PHE A 34 -9.46 -19.29 8.40
N ILE A 35 -8.43 -19.66 7.63
CA ILE A 35 -8.40 -19.39 6.19
C ILE A 35 -9.54 -20.12 5.45
N ARG A 36 -9.80 -21.39 5.80
CA ARG A 36 -10.92 -22.15 5.23
C ARG A 36 -12.27 -21.53 5.62
N GLY A 37 -12.41 -21.17 6.91
CA GLY A 37 -13.63 -20.53 7.40
C GLY A 37 -13.92 -19.19 6.70
N GLU A 38 -12.89 -18.38 6.46
CA GLU A 38 -13.05 -17.13 5.69
C GLU A 38 -13.42 -17.41 4.23
N LEU A 39 -12.83 -18.41 3.59
CA LEU A 39 -13.21 -18.81 2.24
C LEU A 39 -14.71 -19.22 2.17
N ASP A 40 -15.17 -19.98 3.16
CA ASP A 40 -16.58 -20.39 3.25
C ASP A 40 -17.51 -19.19 3.48
N ASN A 41 -17.11 -18.24 4.31
CA ASN A 41 -17.83 -16.98 4.48
C ASN A 41 -17.95 -16.22 3.16
N GLN A 42 -16.85 -16.08 2.43
CA GLN A 42 -16.83 -15.37 1.14
C GLN A 42 -17.70 -16.05 0.07
N ARG A 43 -17.86 -17.35 0.12
CA ARG A 43 -18.70 -18.11 -0.81
C ARG A 43 -20.20 -18.04 -0.48
N ASN A 44 -20.52 -17.92 0.80
CA ASN A 44 -21.89 -18.06 1.29
C ASN A 44 -22.53 -16.73 1.69
N GLN A 45 -21.79 -15.63 1.69
CA GLN A 45 -22.29 -14.32 2.09
C GLN A 45 -22.14 -13.29 0.97
N LEU A 46 -23.13 -12.41 0.85
CA LEU A 46 -23.05 -11.24 -0.01
C LEU A 46 -22.21 -10.15 0.68
N LYS A 47 -21.12 -9.76 0.03
CA LYS A 47 -20.30 -8.63 0.46
C LYS A 47 -20.86 -7.33 -0.10
N LEU A 48 -21.36 -6.48 0.79
CA LEU A 48 -21.94 -5.18 0.44
C LEU A 48 -21.00 -4.01 0.74
N ILE A 49 -19.75 -4.29 1.13
CA ILE A 49 -18.72 -3.28 1.30
C ILE A 49 -18.11 -3.01 -0.08
N ALA A 50 -18.36 -1.83 -0.64
CA ALA A 50 -18.02 -1.48 -2.01
C ALA A 50 -16.51 -1.54 -2.32
N SER A 51 -15.65 -1.41 -1.31
CA SER A 51 -14.19 -1.48 -1.43
C SER A 51 -13.61 -2.91 -1.39
N GLU A 52 -14.44 -3.92 -1.10
CA GLU A 52 -13.98 -5.31 -1.10
C GLU A 52 -14.04 -5.92 -2.51
N ASN A 53 -13.00 -6.69 -2.85
CA ASN A 53 -12.92 -7.45 -4.10
C ASN A 53 -12.30 -8.82 -3.85
N TYR A 54 -12.61 -9.78 -4.73
CA TYR A 54 -12.05 -11.12 -4.65
C TYR A 54 -10.71 -11.17 -5.40
N ALA A 55 -9.64 -11.55 -4.70
CA ALA A 55 -8.34 -11.77 -5.32
C ALA A 55 -8.31 -13.13 -6.04
N SER A 56 -7.69 -13.17 -7.22
CA SER A 56 -7.43 -14.44 -7.90
C SER A 56 -6.37 -15.25 -7.15
N PRO A 57 -6.31 -16.57 -7.32
CA PRO A 57 -5.24 -17.39 -6.76
C PRO A 57 -3.84 -16.90 -7.15
N ALA A 58 -3.65 -16.39 -8.37
CA ALA A 58 -2.39 -15.84 -8.83
C ALA A 58 -1.97 -14.60 -8.03
N VAL A 59 -2.90 -13.70 -7.72
CA VAL A 59 -2.64 -12.52 -6.86
C VAL A 59 -2.26 -12.97 -5.45
N LEU A 60 -2.99 -13.92 -4.86
CA LEU A 60 -2.69 -14.44 -3.53
C LEU A 60 -1.30 -15.07 -3.46
N LEU A 61 -0.91 -15.85 -4.47
CA LEU A 61 0.42 -16.46 -4.55
C LEU A 61 1.53 -15.42 -4.80
N ALA A 62 1.25 -14.37 -5.56
CA ALA A 62 2.19 -13.29 -5.78
C ALA A 62 2.48 -12.47 -4.51
N MET A 63 1.55 -12.43 -3.56
CA MET A 63 1.73 -11.72 -2.29
C MET A 63 2.57 -12.49 -1.27
N GLY A 64 2.63 -13.82 -1.35
CA GLY A 64 3.32 -14.68 -0.40
C GLY A 64 4.41 -15.51 -1.06
N ASN A 65 5.58 -14.92 -1.34
CA ASN A 65 6.70 -15.58 -1.97
C ASN A 65 8.05 -15.07 -1.42
N TRP A 66 9.16 -15.47 -2.03
CA TRP A 66 10.52 -15.14 -1.57
C TRP A 66 10.87 -13.64 -1.60
N PHE A 67 10.09 -12.79 -2.25
CA PHE A 67 10.24 -11.34 -2.11
C PHE A 67 9.98 -10.86 -0.69
N SER A 68 9.22 -11.62 0.11
CA SER A 68 9.01 -11.34 1.53
C SER A 68 10.30 -11.35 2.36
N ASP A 69 11.36 -12.03 1.89
CA ASP A 69 12.67 -12.10 2.55
C ASP A 69 13.57 -10.91 2.19
N LYS A 70 13.14 -10.05 1.27
CA LYS A 70 13.97 -8.96 0.75
C LYS A 70 13.77 -7.66 1.51
N TYR A 71 14.89 -7.05 1.83
CA TYR A 71 14.96 -5.66 2.25
C TYR A 71 15.35 -4.82 1.03
N ALA A 72 14.42 -3.93 0.54
CA ALA A 72 14.55 -3.22 -0.73
C ALA A 72 14.33 -1.72 -0.57
N GLU A 73 14.91 -1.13 0.46
CA GLU A 73 14.83 0.28 0.78
C GLU A 73 15.39 1.14 -0.37
N GLY A 74 14.69 2.20 -0.71
CA GLY A 74 14.97 3.05 -1.86
C GLY A 74 13.95 2.88 -2.99
N THR A 75 14.30 3.29 -4.18
CA THR A 75 13.46 3.20 -5.37
C THR A 75 14.14 2.38 -6.46
N SER A 76 13.39 1.96 -7.47
CA SER A 76 13.93 1.18 -8.60
C SER A 76 15.16 1.88 -9.21
N GLY A 77 16.26 1.15 -9.33
CA GLY A 77 17.54 1.67 -9.78
C GLY A 77 18.34 2.52 -8.76
N HIS A 78 17.75 2.82 -7.58
CA HIS A 78 18.38 3.63 -6.51
C HIS A 78 18.13 2.97 -5.16
N ARG A 79 18.66 1.76 -4.96
CA ARG A 79 18.55 0.99 -3.72
C ARG A 79 19.73 1.24 -2.79
N PHE A 80 19.46 1.19 -1.49
CA PHE A 80 20.52 1.24 -0.47
C PHE A 80 21.28 -0.09 -0.35
N TYR A 81 20.67 -1.19 -0.83
CA TYR A 81 21.24 -2.55 -0.70
C TYR A 81 21.38 -3.23 -2.05
N ALA A 82 22.39 -4.09 -2.16
CA ALA A 82 22.61 -4.94 -3.31
C ALA A 82 21.57 -6.08 -3.39
N GLY A 83 21.44 -6.72 -4.54
CA GLY A 83 20.58 -7.88 -4.75
C GLY A 83 19.11 -7.52 -4.90
N CYS A 84 18.78 -6.32 -5.36
CA CYS A 84 17.41 -5.86 -5.57
C CYS A 84 16.97 -5.87 -7.05
N GLU A 85 17.73 -6.48 -7.94
CA GLU A 85 17.50 -6.43 -9.40
C GLU A 85 16.13 -6.98 -9.81
N PHE A 86 15.65 -8.02 -9.13
CA PHE A 86 14.33 -8.59 -9.41
C PHE A 86 13.20 -7.77 -8.78
N VAL A 87 13.42 -7.18 -7.61
CA VAL A 87 12.49 -6.23 -7.01
C VAL A 87 12.30 -5.03 -7.92
N ASP A 88 13.39 -4.47 -8.46
CA ASP A 88 13.35 -3.36 -9.42
C ASP A 88 12.52 -3.70 -10.65
N LYS A 89 12.69 -4.90 -11.19
CA LYS A 89 11.93 -5.37 -12.35
C LYS A 89 10.43 -5.47 -12.04
N VAL A 90 10.06 -6.00 -10.87
CA VAL A 90 8.66 -6.13 -10.46
C VAL A 90 8.04 -4.75 -10.23
N GLU A 91 8.71 -3.84 -9.51
CA GLU A 91 8.21 -2.50 -9.26
C GLU A 91 8.08 -1.68 -10.57
N THR A 92 9.05 -1.80 -11.46
CA THR A 92 8.99 -1.14 -12.77
C THR A 92 7.81 -1.64 -13.58
N LEU A 93 7.63 -2.96 -13.67
CA LEU A 93 6.50 -3.57 -14.36
C LEU A 93 5.16 -3.14 -13.76
N ALA A 94 5.04 -3.15 -12.44
CA ALA A 94 3.83 -2.70 -11.75
C ALA A 94 3.53 -1.22 -12.02
N SER A 95 4.56 -0.36 -12.02
CA SER A 95 4.43 1.05 -12.36
C SER A 95 3.97 1.24 -13.80
N ASP A 96 4.53 0.48 -14.76
CA ASP A 96 4.14 0.56 -16.17
C ASP A 96 2.69 0.12 -16.38
N HIS A 97 2.26 -0.98 -15.76
CA HIS A 97 0.86 -1.41 -15.79
C HIS A 97 -0.09 -0.38 -15.16
N ALA A 98 0.30 0.23 -14.05
CA ALA A 98 -0.50 1.28 -13.44
C ALA A 98 -0.63 2.51 -14.34
N LYS A 99 0.46 2.95 -14.98
CA LYS A 99 0.43 4.06 -15.95
C LYS A 99 -0.50 3.76 -17.12
N GLU A 100 -0.41 2.55 -17.68
CA GLU A 100 -1.27 2.12 -18.78
C GLU A 100 -2.74 2.07 -18.36
N LEU A 101 -3.04 1.44 -17.22
CA LEU A 101 -4.41 1.27 -16.72
C LEU A 101 -5.11 2.59 -16.43
N PHE A 102 -4.40 3.55 -15.86
CA PHE A 102 -4.96 4.84 -15.45
C PHE A 102 -4.71 5.98 -16.45
N GLY A 103 -4.00 5.73 -17.55
CA GLY A 103 -3.61 6.77 -18.51
C GLY A 103 -2.71 7.83 -17.86
N ALA A 104 -1.90 7.45 -16.88
CA ALA A 104 -1.06 8.36 -16.09
C ALA A 104 0.37 8.43 -16.67
N GLU A 105 0.99 9.60 -16.55
CA GLU A 105 2.39 9.78 -16.95
C GLU A 105 3.34 9.13 -15.95
N TYR A 106 2.99 9.18 -14.66
CA TYR A 106 3.77 8.63 -13.55
C TYR A 106 2.91 7.77 -12.65
N ALA A 107 3.51 6.73 -12.06
CA ALA A 107 2.90 5.90 -11.03
C ALA A 107 3.93 5.50 -9.97
N TYR A 108 3.53 5.53 -8.70
CA TYR A 108 4.31 5.10 -7.56
C TYR A 108 3.60 3.92 -6.89
N VAL A 109 4.25 2.77 -6.84
CA VAL A 109 3.62 1.47 -6.50
C VAL A 109 4.11 0.85 -5.18
N GLN A 110 4.90 1.57 -4.40
CA GLN A 110 5.42 1.06 -3.11
C GLN A 110 4.45 1.15 -1.92
N PRO A 111 3.37 1.97 -1.89
CA PRO A 111 2.46 1.99 -0.76
C PRO A 111 1.85 0.61 -0.48
N HIS A 112 1.82 0.21 0.80
CA HIS A 112 1.28 -1.08 1.24
C HIS A 112 -0.23 -1.05 1.50
N SER A 113 -0.82 0.14 1.51
CA SER A 113 -2.25 0.34 1.74
C SER A 113 -2.73 1.66 1.11
N GLY A 114 -4.06 1.82 1.00
CA GLY A 114 -4.65 3.07 0.53
C GLY A 114 -4.31 4.27 1.43
N ILE A 115 -4.17 4.07 2.75
CA ILE A 115 -3.73 5.14 3.65
C ILE A 115 -2.28 5.53 3.42
N ASP A 116 -1.39 4.58 3.16
CA ASP A 116 0.00 4.88 2.82
C ASP A 116 0.08 5.67 1.51
N ALA A 117 -0.71 5.29 0.50
CA ALA A 117 -0.79 6.04 -0.75
C ALA A 117 -1.28 7.48 -0.53
N ASN A 118 -2.29 7.69 0.31
CA ASN A 118 -2.76 9.03 0.69
C ASN A 118 -1.69 9.82 1.45
N LEU A 119 -0.96 9.19 2.38
CA LEU A 119 0.14 9.84 3.10
C LEU A 119 1.24 10.30 2.16
N VAL A 120 1.63 9.45 1.21
CA VAL A 120 2.63 9.81 0.18
C VAL A 120 2.13 11.00 -0.65
N ALA A 121 0.88 10.98 -1.10
CA ALA A 121 0.29 12.08 -1.86
C ALA A 121 0.26 13.39 -1.05
N PHE A 122 -0.17 13.36 0.20
CA PHE A 122 -0.21 14.52 1.08
C PHE A 122 1.19 15.06 1.36
N TRP A 123 2.14 14.19 1.66
CA TRP A 123 3.51 14.59 1.91
C TRP A 123 4.17 15.18 0.68
N SER A 124 3.92 14.61 -0.50
CA SER A 124 4.42 15.16 -1.77
C SER A 124 3.88 16.57 -2.04
N LEU A 125 2.61 16.83 -1.71
CA LEU A 125 2.04 18.17 -1.81
C LEU A 125 2.67 19.15 -0.82
N LEU A 126 2.94 18.73 0.40
CA LEU A 126 3.64 19.55 1.40
C LEU A 126 5.07 19.83 0.97
N ALA A 127 5.79 18.81 0.51
CA ALA A 127 7.15 18.97 0.01
C ALA A 127 7.20 19.95 -1.17
N TYR A 128 6.30 19.81 -2.14
CA TYR A 128 6.27 20.66 -3.32
C TYR A 128 5.86 22.12 -3.00
N ARG A 129 4.82 22.28 -2.16
CA ARG A 129 4.22 23.61 -1.93
C ARG A 129 4.88 24.40 -0.80
N ILE A 130 5.48 23.73 0.17
CA ILE A 130 5.99 24.36 1.38
C ILE A 130 7.51 24.17 1.48
N GLU A 131 7.98 22.91 1.48
CA GLU A 131 9.39 22.62 1.71
C GLU A 131 10.28 23.15 0.58
N ALA A 132 9.99 22.83 -0.67
CA ALA A 132 10.84 23.23 -1.79
C ALA A 132 10.95 24.74 -1.97
N PRO A 133 9.86 25.57 -1.87
CA PRO A 133 9.97 27.02 -1.86
C PRO A 133 10.74 27.57 -0.64
N PHE A 134 10.55 26.95 0.54
CA PHE A 134 11.27 27.34 1.75
C PHE A 134 12.78 27.13 1.60
N LEU A 135 13.20 25.92 1.19
CA LEU A 135 14.61 25.62 0.93
C LEU A 135 15.21 26.58 -0.09
N LYS A 136 14.49 26.84 -1.17
CA LYS A 136 14.95 27.79 -2.19
C LYS A 136 15.16 29.20 -1.63
N SER A 137 14.28 29.69 -0.75
CA SER A 137 14.41 31.01 -0.14
C SER A 137 15.56 31.12 0.86
N HIS A 138 16.05 29.98 1.40
CA HIS A 138 17.18 29.89 2.32
C HIS A 138 18.47 29.43 1.61
N GLU A 139 18.48 29.37 0.27
CA GLU A 139 19.60 28.88 -0.54
C GLU A 139 20.08 27.48 -0.15
N SER A 140 19.22 26.70 0.50
CA SER A 140 19.50 25.35 0.95
C SER A 140 19.05 24.31 -0.07
N LYS A 141 19.81 23.22 -0.21
CA LYS A 141 19.46 22.11 -1.11
C LYS A 141 18.71 20.98 -0.40
N HIS A 142 18.91 20.88 0.89
CA HIS A 142 18.35 19.80 1.69
C HIS A 142 17.90 20.32 3.06
N VAL A 143 16.91 19.70 3.67
CA VAL A 143 16.42 20.06 5.00
C VAL A 143 17.49 19.95 6.09
N ASN A 144 18.48 19.07 5.89
CA ASN A 144 19.62 18.93 6.81
C ASN A 144 20.58 20.12 6.79
N ASP A 145 20.48 21.01 5.80
CA ASP A 145 21.31 22.21 5.68
C ASP A 145 20.71 23.40 6.45
N LEU A 146 19.46 23.26 6.96
CA LEU A 146 18.77 24.29 7.71
C LEU A 146 19.29 24.41 9.14
N SER A 147 19.28 25.63 9.68
CA SER A 147 19.45 25.85 11.12
C SER A 147 18.29 25.27 11.92
N ASP A 148 18.44 25.07 13.23
CA ASP A 148 17.36 24.63 14.11
C ASP A 148 16.18 25.63 14.12
N GLU A 149 16.47 26.92 14.02
CA GLU A 149 15.48 27.99 13.94
C GLU A 149 14.69 27.91 12.64
N ASP A 150 15.35 27.74 11.49
CA ASP A 150 14.69 27.62 10.18
C ASP A 150 13.88 26.33 10.09
N TRP A 151 14.43 25.25 10.64
CA TRP A 151 13.68 23.97 10.74
C TRP A 151 12.41 24.13 11.58
N ALA A 152 12.45 24.85 12.69
CA ALA A 152 11.26 25.13 13.51
C ALA A 152 10.22 25.95 12.75
N VAL A 153 10.65 26.95 11.96
CA VAL A 153 9.76 27.73 11.09
C VAL A 153 9.11 26.86 10.02
N LEU A 154 9.88 26.02 9.33
CA LEU A 154 9.37 25.09 8.32
C LEU A 154 8.35 24.12 8.91
N ARG A 155 8.64 23.53 10.07
CA ARG A 155 7.71 22.64 10.77
C ARG A 155 6.39 23.31 11.14
N LYS A 156 6.46 24.56 11.57
CA LYS A 156 5.26 25.37 11.85
C LYS A 156 4.44 25.56 10.57
N ALA A 157 5.10 25.90 9.46
CA ALA A 157 4.45 26.07 8.18
C ALA A 157 3.73 24.81 7.69
N PHE A 158 4.29 23.60 7.91
CA PHE A 158 3.59 22.33 7.66
C PHE A 158 2.32 22.21 8.50
N GLY A 159 2.37 22.53 9.79
CA GLY A 159 1.23 22.42 10.71
C GLY A 159 0.11 23.42 10.43
N GLU A 160 0.35 24.48 9.67
CA GLU A 160 -0.65 25.49 9.30
C GLU A 160 -1.44 25.11 8.03
N GLN A 161 -1.06 24.03 7.36
CA GLN A 161 -1.74 23.58 6.14
C GLN A 161 -3.12 23.03 6.43
N ARG A 162 -4.04 23.25 5.51
CA ARG A 162 -5.46 22.91 5.68
C ARG A 162 -5.90 21.94 4.59
N MET A 163 -6.74 21.00 5.00
CA MET A 163 -7.45 20.09 4.11
C MET A 163 -8.94 20.36 4.21
N ILE A 164 -9.62 20.38 3.06
CA ILE A 164 -11.07 20.40 2.98
C ILE A 164 -11.50 19.02 2.48
N GLY A 165 -12.33 18.35 3.24
CA GLY A 165 -12.92 17.05 2.89
C GLY A 165 -14.41 17.05 3.22
N MET A 166 -15.16 16.16 2.56
CA MET A 166 -16.56 15.95 2.92
C MET A 166 -16.66 15.26 4.29
N SER A 167 -17.71 15.60 5.05
CA SER A 167 -18.05 14.86 6.27
C SER A 167 -18.42 13.40 5.94
N LEU A 168 -18.29 12.50 6.91
CA LEU A 168 -18.70 11.11 6.73
C LEU A 168 -20.17 10.97 6.32
N ASP A 169 -21.05 11.79 6.94
CA ASP A 169 -22.50 11.79 6.63
C ASP A 169 -22.79 12.28 5.20
N ALA A 170 -21.89 13.01 4.60
CA ALA A 170 -21.97 13.46 3.20
C ALA A 170 -21.24 12.52 2.22
N GLY A 171 -20.81 11.35 2.67
CA GLY A 171 -20.10 10.36 1.85
C GLY A 171 -18.58 10.56 1.83
N GLY A 172 -18.01 11.35 2.74
CA GLY A 172 -16.57 11.56 2.86
C GLY A 172 -15.83 10.30 3.32
N HIS A 173 -14.61 10.11 2.81
CA HIS A 173 -13.76 9.01 3.22
C HIS A 173 -12.96 9.36 4.48
N LEU A 174 -12.70 8.37 5.33
CA LEU A 174 -11.96 8.54 6.60
C LEU A 174 -10.56 9.15 6.42
N THR A 175 -9.91 8.94 5.28
CA THR A 175 -8.58 9.49 4.99
C THR A 175 -8.58 10.93 4.51
N HIS A 176 -9.75 11.53 4.28
CA HIS A 176 -9.90 12.91 3.82
C HIS A 176 -10.27 13.87 4.94
N GLY A 177 -9.81 13.54 6.17
CA GLY A 177 -9.93 14.52 7.19
C GLY A 177 -10.75 14.11 8.38
N PHE A 178 -11.06 12.88 8.57
CA PHE A 178 -11.61 12.41 9.84
C PHE A 178 -10.61 12.62 10.98
N ARG A 179 -10.97 13.39 11.99
CA ARG A 179 -10.07 13.84 13.07
C ARG A 179 -9.28 12.73 13.75
N PRO A 180 -9.82 11.52 14.02
CA PRO A 180 -9.06 10.41 14.56
C PRO A 180 -8.03 9.82 13.60
N ASN A 181 -8.18 10.03 12.28
CA ASN A 181 -7.25 9.54 11.26
C ASN A 181 -5.96 10.38 11.24
N ILE A 182 -4.87 9.80 10.72
CA ILE A 182 -3.57 10.47 10.59
C ILE A 182 -3.67 11.74 9.74
N SER A 183 -4.49 11.74 8.68
CA SER A 183 -4.73 12.92 7.85
C SER A 183 -5.33 14.08 8.64
N GLY A 184 -6.24 13.78 9.58
CA GLY A 184 -6.83 14.76 10.48
C GLY A 184 -5.88 15.32 11.54
N LYS A 185 -4.73 14.65 11.74
CA LYS A 185 -3.67 15.09 12.65
C LYS A 185 -2.55 15.83 11.93
N LEU A 186 -2.35 15.55 10.64
CA LEU A 186 -1.35 16.22 9.81
C LEU A 186 -1.83 17.59 9.30
N PHE A 187 -3.12 17.71 9.04
CA PHE A 187 -3.71 18.92 8.46
C PHE A 187 -4.77 19.52 9.38
N TYR A 188 -4.82 20.85 9.40
CA TYR A 188 -5.94 21.55 10.00
C TYR A 188 -7.18 21.32 9.14
N GLN A 189 -8.24 20.79 9.75
CA GLN A 189 -9.50 20.52 9.04
C GLN A 189 -10.56 21.55 9.36
N ARG A 190 -11.31 21.87 8.33
CA ARG A 190 -12.61 22.57 8.44
C ARG A 190 -13.68 21.75 7.74
#